data_e3462558adc764734d882ed12072785e
#
_entry.id   e3462558adc764734d882ed12072785e
#
_cell.length_a   1.000
_cell.length_b   1.000
_cell.length_c   1.000
_cell.angle_alpha   90.00
_cell.angle_beta   90.00
_cell.angle_gamma   90.00
#
_symmetry.space_group_name_H-M   'P 1'
#
loop_
_entity.id
_entity.type
_entity.pdbx_description
1 polymer ?
#
loop_
_entity_poly.entity_id
_entity_poly.type
_entity_poly.pdbx_seq_one_letter_code
_entity_poly.pdbx_strand_id
1 'polypeptide(L)'
;MARAKSTRLTDSPEFERVYRQGAAYRGRLFSVHAFPNEIGTPRLGLSVSRKVGNAVTRNAVRRRLKEVFYSALQEIPGNLDLVVSARPAAAEADFRQLSEEFARSLRKLGGSEKLRKA
;
A
#
# COMPACT_ATOMS: atom_id res chain seq x y z
N MET A 1 -9.17 15.40 11.84
CA MET A 1 -9.02 15.63 10.41
C MET A 1 -9.68 14.54 9.62
N ALA A 2 -10.53 14.93 8.73
CA ALA A 2 -11.25 13.98 7.91
C ALA A 2 -10.32 13.19 7.00
N ARG A 3 -9.17 13.74 6.72
CA ARG A 3 -8.21 13.12 5.84
C ARG A 3 -7.78 11.73 6.31
N ALA A 4 -7.62 11.56 7.61
CA ALA A 4 -7.17 10.27 8.12
C ALA A 4 -8.17 9.17 7.79
N LYS A 5 -9.45 9.48 7.90
CA LYS A 5 -10.48 8.49 7.59
C LYS A 5 -10.58 8.22 6.12
N SER A 6 -10.48 9.25 5.30
CA SER A 6 -10.67 9.07 3.86
C SER A 6 -9.48 8.37 3.22
N THR A 7 -8.32 8.30 3.90
CA THR A 7 -7.16 7.65 3.33
C THR A 7 -6.87 6.29 3.95
N ARG A 8 -7.73 5.80 4.83
CA ARG A 8 -7.53 4.50 5.46
C ARG A 8 -8.44 3.47 4.85
N LEU A 9 -7.86 2.33 4.54
CA LEU A 9 -8.59 1.17 4.08
C LEU A 9 -8.44 0.12 5.16
N THR A 10 -9.52 -0.12 5.88
CA THR A 10 -9.47 -1.05 7.00
C THR A 10 -9.96 -2.42 6.57
N ASP A 11 -9.90 -3.36 7.49
CA ASP A 11 -10.32 -4.73 7.28
C ASP A 11 -11.82 -4.76 6.99
N SER A 12 -12.18 -4.89 5.74
CA SER A 12 -13.54 -4.72 5.28
C SER A 12 -13.71 -5.43 3.95
N PRO A 13 -14.94 -5.50 3.43
CA PRO A 13 -15.14 -6.04 2.08
C PRO A 13 -14.32 -5.31 1.02
N GLU A 14 -14.07 -4.02 1.21
CA GLU A 14 -13.26 -3.26 0.28
C GLU A 14 -11.81 -3.70 0.31
N PHE A 15 -11.27 -3.98 1.50
CA PHE A 15 -9.93 -4.50 1.64
C PHE A 15 -9.82 -5.84 0.89
N GLU A 16 -10.78 -6.71 1.09
CA GLU A 16 -10.81 -8.00 0.42
C GLU A 16 -10.87 -7.87 -1.09
N ARG A 17 -11.67 -6.93 -1.56
CA ARG A 17 -11.81 -6.73 -3.00
C ARG A 17 -10.49 -6.31 -3.63
N VAL A 18 -9.78 -5.40 -2.99
CA VAL A 18 -8.49 -4.95 -3.49
C VAL A 18 -7.52 -6.12 -3.55
N TYR A 19 -7.51 -6.90 -2.51
CA TYR A 19 -6.58 -8.02 -2.43
C TYR A 19 -6.85 -9.07 -3.49
N ARG A 20 -8.12 -9.35 -3.74
CA ARG A 20 -8.50 -10.42 -4.65
C ARG A 20 -8.55 -9.99 -6.11
N GLN A 21 -9.06 -8.80 -6.36
CA GLN A 21 -9.38 -8.38 -7.72
C GLN A 21 -8.45 -7.32 -8.26
N GLY A 22 -7.60 -6.77 -7.41
CA GLY A 22 -6.74 -5.68 -7.82
C GLY A 22 -5.55 -6.15 -8.63
N ALA A 23 -4.90 -5.19 -9.26
CA ALA A 23 -3.61 -5.41 -9.88
C ALA A 23 -2.57 -5.58 -8.77
N ALA A 24 -1.55 -6.39 -9.00
CA ALA A 24 -0.59 -6.71 -7.97
C ALA A 24 0.84 -6.44 -8.43
N TYR A 25 1.62 -5.89 -7.52
CA TYR A 25 3.06 -5.77 -7.66
C TYR A 25 3.69 -6.58 -6.53
N ARG A 26 4.59 -7.47 -6.88
CA ARG A 26 5.27 -8.28 -5.88
C ARG A 26 6.73 -7.93 -5.84
N GLY A 27 7.14 -7.26 -4.74
CA GLY A 27 8.51 -6.84 -4.57
C GLY A 27 9.20 -7.60 -3.46
N ARG A 28 10.44 -7.23 -3.23
CA ARG A 28 11.25 -7.89 -2.21
C ARG A 28 10.85 -7.47 -0.80
N LEU A 29 10.51 -6.21 -0.62
CA LEU A 29 10.19 -5.68 0.71
C LEU A 29 8.71 -5.79 1.04
N PHE A 30 7.87 -5.72 0.04
CA PHE A 30 6.43 -5.81 0.22
C PHE A 30 5.78 -6.03 -1.12
N SER A 31 4.51 -6.42 -1.07
CA SER A 31 3.68 -6.43 -2.27
C SER A 31 2.64 -5.33 -2.16
N VAL A 32 2.15 -4.86 -3.30
CA VAL A 32 1.13 -3.83 -3.36
C VAL A 32 0.01 -4.35 -4.25
N HIS A 33 -1.20 -4.30 -3.73
CA HIS A 33 -2.40 -4.61 -4.50
C HIS A 33 -3.18 -3.31 -4.66
N ALA A 34 -3.64 -3.03 -5.86
CA ALA A 34 -4.31 -1.78 -6.16
C ALA A 34 -5.62 -2.04 -6.89
N PHE A 35 -6.66 -1.33 -6.52
CA PHE A 35 -7.96 -1.45 -7.14
C PHE A 35 -8.59 -0.07 -7.20
N PRO A 36 -9.27 0.27 -8.30
CA PRO A 36 -9.88 1.60 -8.40
C PRO A 36 -10.97 1.79 -7.34
N ASN A 37 -11.06 3.00 -6.83
CA ASN A 37 -12.19 3.36 -5.97
C ASN A 37 -12.89 4.58 -6.57
N GLU A 38 -14.06 4.90 -6.05
CA GLU A 38 -14.83 6.02 -6.53
C GLU A 38 -14.89 7.16 -5.52
N ILE A 39 -13.97 7.15 -4.59
CA ILE A 39 -13.96 8.12 -3.52
C ILE A 39 -13.23 9.40 -3.91
N GLY A 40 -12.32 9.30 -4.87
CA GLY A 40 -11.59 10.46 -5.34
C GLY A 40 -10.32 10.75 -4.57
N THR A 41 -9.92 9.84 -3.67
CA THR A 41 -8.69 9.98 -2.93
C THR A 41 -8.10 8.59 -2.73
N PRO A 42 -6.77 8.45 -2.73
CA PRO A 42 -6.18 7.13 -2.47
C PRO A 42 -6.37 6.74 -1.02
N ARG A 43 -6.54 5.45 -0.80
CA ARG A 43 -6.65 4.89 0.54
C ARG A 43 -5.62 3.79 0.72
N LEU A 44 -5.15 3.64 1.95
CA LEU A 44 -4.10 2.69 2.27
C LEU A 44 -4.58 1.65 3.29
N GLY A 45 -4.41 0.39 2.96
CA GLY A 45 -4.55 -0.71 3.90
C GLY A 45 -3.21 -1.38 4.07
N LEU A 46 -2.89 -1.77 5.29
CA LEU A 46 -1.61 -2.41 5.60
C LEU A 46 -1.83 -3.80 6.17
N SER A 47 -1.02 -4.72 5.73
CA SER A 47 -1.00 -6.08 6.27
C SER A 47 0.43 -6.38 6.70
N VAL A 48 0.64 -6.52 8.01
CA VAL A 48 1.97 -6.81 8.56
C VAL A 48 1.84 -8.01 9.48
N SER A 49 2.20 -9.17 8.98
CA SER A 49 2.01 -10.41 9.71
C SER A 49 3.12 -10.65 10.72
N ARG A 50 2.92 -11.68 11.54
CA ARG A 50 3.91 -12.05 12.55
C ARG A 50 5.24 -12.48 11.95
N LYS A 51 5.25 -12.86 10.69
CA LYS A 51 6.49 -13.25 10.03
C LYS A 51 7.47 -12.09 9.91
N VAL A 52 6.99 -10.87 9.97
CA VAL A 52 7.84 -9.68 9.91
C VAL A 52 8.61 -9.50 11.21
N GLY A 53 7.99 -9.84 12.34
CA GLY A 53 8.66 -9.71 13.61
C GLY A 53 7.67 -9.57 14.76
N ASN A 54 8.18 -9.20 15.92
CA ASN A 54 7.34 -9.01 17.09
C ASN A 54 6.53 -7.71 16.96
N ALA A 55 5.72 -7.43 17.98
CA ALA A 55 4.80 -6.29 17.91
C ALA A 55 5.52 -4.96 17.73
N VAL A 56 6.64 -4.78 18.39
CA VAL A 56 7.41 -3.55 18.26
C VAL A 56 7.90 -3.36 16.84
N THR A 57 8.46 -4.44 16.27
CA THR A 57 8.95 -4.41 14.90
C THR A 57 7.82 -4.16 13.92
N ARG A 58 6.69 -4.85 14.09
CA ARG A 58 5.56 -4.67 13.18
C ARG A 58 5.01 -3.26 13.23
N ASN A 59 4.94 -2.68 14.41
CA ASN A 59 4.46 -1.30 14.53
C ASN A 59 5.41 -0.33 13.85
N ALA A 60 6.71 -0.56 13.97
CA ALA A 60 7.68 0.28 13.28
C ALA A 60 7.54 0.19 11.77
N VAL A 61 7.32 -1.02 11.26
CA VAL A 61 7.12 -1.21 9.82
C VAL A 61 5.86 -0.48 9.37
N ARG A 62 4.77 -0.62 10.13
CA ARG A 62 3.53 0.08 9.78
C ARG A 62 3.74 1.58 9.71
N ARG A 63 4.45 2.13 10.69
CA ARG A 63 4.68 3.57 10.72
C ARG A 63 5.49 4.01 9.50
N ARG A 64 6.54 3.28 9.17
CA ARG A 64 7.37 3.62 8.02
C ARG A 64 6.58 3.54 6.71
N LEU A 65 5.76 2.51 6.57
CA LEU A 65 4.96 2.36 5.35
C LEU A 65 3.93 3.46 5.22
N LYS A 66 3.34 3.90 6.33
CA LYS A 66 2.44 5.05 6.29
C LYS A 66 3.16 6.30 5.85
N GLU A 67 4.37 6.51 6.37
CA GLU A 67 5.15 7.67 5.97
C GLU A 67 5.48 7.65 4.49
N VAL A 68 5.81 6.46 3.98
CA VAL A 68 6.09 6.31 2.55
C VAL A 68 4.85 6.66 1.73
N PHE A 69 3.71 6.13 2.13
CA PHE A 69 2.46 6.37 1.43
C PHE A 69 2.14 7.87 1.39
N TYR A 70 2.20 8.53 2.54
CA TYR A 70 1.84 9.95 2.60
C TYR A 70 2.87 10.82 1.89
N SER A 71 4.14 10.44 1.91
CA SER A 71 5.15 11.19 1.18
C SER A 71 4.94 11.11 -0.32
N ALA A 72 4.38 10.01 -0.80
CA ALA A 72 4.18 9.81 -2.22
C ALA A 72 2.74 10.07 -2.64
N LEU A 73 1.95 10.69 -1.78
CA LEU A 73 0.52 10.80 -1.99
C LEU A 73 0.16 11.45 -3.32
N GLN A 74 0.93 12.46 -3.72
CA GLN A 74 0.63 13.18 -4.94
C GLN A 74 0.98 12.41 -6.20
N GLU A 75 1.82 11.39 -6.09
CA GLU A 75 2.14 10.54 -7.22
C GLU A 75 1.16 9.38 -7.37
N ILE A 76 0.29 9.18 -6.40
CA ILE A 76 -0.67 8.09 -6.46
C ILE A 76 -1.88 8.56 -7.24
N PRO A 77 -2.33 7.79 -8.24
CA PRO A 77 -3.58 8.15 -8.93
C PRO A 77 -4.71 8.26 -7.90
N GLY A 78 -5.48 9.32 -8.00
CA GLY A 78 -6.42 9.69 -6.96
C GLY A 78 -7.54 8.71 -6.70
N ASN A 79 -7.70 7.72 -7.56
CA ASN A 79 -8.84 6.80 -7.46
C ASN A 79 -8.42 5.40 -7.10
N LEU A 80 -7.32 5.22 -6.38
CA LEU A 80 -6.84 3.87 -6.06
C LEU A 80 -6.92 3.56 -4.58
N ASP A 81 -7.39 2.35 -4.28
CA ASP A 81 -7.18 1.73 -2.98
C ASP A 81 -5.94 0.86 -3.09
N LEU A 82 -5.04 0.99 -2.14
CA LEU A 82 -3.80 0.23 -2.12
C LEU A 82 -3.74 -0.61 -0.85
N VAL A 83 -3.44 -1.89 -1.01
CA VAL A 83 -3.14 -2.77 0.13
C VAL A 83 -1.69 -3.15 0.04
N VAL A 84 -0.92 -2.77 1.04
CA VAL A 84 0.51 -3.06 1.09
C VAL A 84 0.73 -4.16 2.13
N SER A 85 1.28 -5.27 1.67
CA SER A 85 1.56 -6.42 2.54
C SER A 85 3.07 -6.52 2.74
N ALA A 86 3.52 -6.29 3.97
CA ALA A 86 4.93 -6.28 4.27
C ALA A 86 5.50 -7.70 4.27
N ARG A 87 6.71 -7.83 3.73
CA ARG A 87 7.45 -9.08 3.79
C ARG A 87 8.49 -8.97 4.90
N PRO A 88 9.04 -10.11 5.34
CA PRO A 88 10.03 -10.06 6.44
C PRO A 88 11.18 -9.11 6.17
N ALA A 89 11.60 -8.96 4.92
CA ALA A 89 12.69 -8.06 4.58
C ALA A 89 12.39 -6.60 4.93
N ALA A 90 11.12 -6.25 5.03
CA ALA A 90 10.76 -4.87 5.37
C ALA A 90 11.19 -4.48 6.78
N ALA A 91 11.39 -5.47 7.66
CA ALA A 91 11.76 -5.18 9.04
C ALA A 91 13.08 -4.43 9.13
N GLU A 92 13.99 -4.68 8.20
CA GLU A 92 15.30 -4.05 8.22
C GLU A 92 15.49 -2.98 7.17
N ALA A 93 14.44 -2.65 6.43
CA ALA A 93 14.52 -1.64 5.39
C ALA A 93 14.31 -0.27 5.99
N ASP A 94 15.07 0.71 5.50
CA ASP A 94 14.87 2.09 5.93
C ASP A 94 13.85 2.77 5.04
N PHE A 95 13.54 4.02 5.39
CA PHE A 95 12.55 4.80 4.66
C PHE A 95 12.89 4.91 3.18
N ARG A 96 14.16 5.13 2.88
CA ARG A 96 14.59 5.32 1.51
C ARG A 96 14.37 4.06 0.68
N GLN A 97 14.72 2.90 1.24
CA GLN A 97 14.53 1.65 0.53
C GLN A 97 13.06 1.36 0.29
N LEU A 98 12.24 1.61 1.31
CA LEU A 98 10.80 1.42 1.17
C LEU A 98 10.21 2.39 0.15
N SER A 99 10.66 3.64 0.16
CA SER A 99 10.18 4.64 -0.80
C SER A 99 10.54 4.28 -2.22
N GLU A 100 11.75 3.79 -2.43
CA GLU A 100 12.19 3.41 -3.77
C GLU A 100 11.37 2.26 -4.31
N GLU A 101 11.09 1.29 -3.46
CA GLU A 101 10.27 0.18 -3.91
C GLU A 101 8.83 0.60 -4.16
N PHE A 102 8.30 1.50 -3.34
CA PHE A 102 6.95 1.99 -3.53
C PHE A 102 6.83 2.74 -4.86
N ALA A 103 7.80 3.59 -5.16
CA ALA A 103 7.80 4.29 -6.45
C ALA A 103 7.85 3.31 -7.61
N ARG A 104 8.64 2.26 -7.48
CA ARG A 104 8.71 1.23 -8.51
C ARG A 104 7.36 0.53 -8.67
N SER A 105 6.69 0.27 -7.56
CA SER A 105 5.39 -0.38 -7.62
C SER A 105 4.36 0.50 -8.32
N LEU A 106 4.39 1.79 -8.07
CA LEU A 106 3.45 2.71 -8.73
C LEU A 106 3.68 2.75 -10.23
N ARG A 107 4.93 2.73 -10.66
CA ARG A 107 5.22 2.70 -12.09
C ARG A 107 4.70 1.44 -12.74
N LYS A 108 4.92 0.30 -12.08
CA LYS A 108 4.43 -0.97 -12.62
C LYS A 108 2.93 -1.02 -12.66
N LEU A 109 2.29 -0.60 -11.58
CA LEU A 109 0.83 -0.67 -11.50
C LEU A 109 0.17 0.33 -12.43
N GLY A 110 0.83 1.45 -12.71
CA GLY A 110 0.28 2.44 -13.63
C GLY A 110 0.08 1.92 -15.03
N GLY A 111 0.78 0.85 -15.41
CA GLY A 111 0.60 0.25 -16.71
C GLY A 111 -0.42 -0.89 -16.74
N SER A 112 -1.04 -1.18 -15.60
CA SER A 112 -1.94 -2.32 -15.52
C SER A 112 -3.28 -2.01 -16.20
N GLU A 113 -3.75 -2.95 -16.99
CA GLU A 113 -5.04 -2.81 -17.64
C GLU A 113 -6.18 -2.81 -16.64
N LYS A 114 -6.02 -3.54 -15.54
CA LYS A 114 -7.06 -3.57 -14.53
C LYS A 114 -7.35 -2.18 -13.97
N LEU A 115 -6.33 -1.35 -13.88
CA LEU A 115 -6.49 -0.01 -13.34
C LEU A 115 -6.94 0.97 -14.40
N ARG A 116 -6.54 0.75 -15.63
CA ARG A 116 -6.89 1.68 -16.69
C ARG A 116 -8.35 1.62 -17.08
N LYS A 117 -8.98 0.50 -16.83
CA LYS A 117 -10.39 0.35 -17.18
C LYS A 117 -11.33 1.01 -16.19
N ALA A 118 -10.81 1.43 -15.09
CA ALA A 118 -11.64 2.05 -14.07
C ALA A 118 -11.83 3.58 -14.33
#